data_4c5313c6c1940aa4b85bae33a5e5c102
#
_entry.id   4c5313c6c1940aa4b85bae33a5e5c102
#
_cell.length_a   1.000
_cell.length_b   1.000
_cell.length_c   1.000
_cell.angle_alpha   90.00
_cell.angle_beta   90.00
_cell.angle_gamma   90.00
#
_symmetry.space_group_name_H-M   'P 1'
#
loop_
_entity.id
_entity.type
_entity.pdbx_description
1 polymer ?
#
loop_
_entity_poly.entity_id
_entity_poly.type
_entity_poly.pdbx_seq_one_letter_code
_entity_poly.pdbx_strand_id
1 'polypeptide(L)'
;MNYTVLHLHTDFSNATTNIDSVTKPIDYIERAKELGMKALAFTEHGNVLSWLKKKELCEKNGLKYIHGVEAYITERVDEKVKDSYHCCLYAKNYEGVKELNKLLSGAYNRSDYHFYYVPRIAMSELESTSDNIIVTSACLGGVFGKGTQKAQDRYLNFFIKNKDRCYLEIQHHNVD
;
A
#
# COMPACT_ATOMS: atom_id res chain seq x y z
N MET A 1 16.03 -16.82 -7.25
CA MET A 1 16.21 -15.36 -7.29
C MET A 1 15.95 -14.79 -5.89
N ASN A 2 16.86 -13.95 -5.36
CA ASN A 2 16.67 -13.29 -4.07
C ASN A 2 15.93 -11.94 -4.23
N TYR A 3 14.84 -11.95 -4.99
CA TYR A 3 14.01 -10.78 -5.23
C TYR A 3 12.57 -11.11 -4.86
N THR A 4 11.87 -10.13 -4.29
CA THR A 4 10.45 -10.20 -3.96
C THR A 4 9.77 -8.96 -4.51
N VAL A 5 8.73 -9.13 -5.30
CA VAL A 5 7.88 -8.02 -5.72
C VAL A 5 7.08 -7.55 -4.50
N LEU A 6 7.29 -6.30 -4.11
CA LEU A 6 6.61 -5.69 -2.97
C LEU A 6 5.46 -4.77 -3.40
N HIS A 7 5.55 -4.10 -4.55
CA HIS A 7 4.53 -3.20 -5.07
C HIS A 7 3.88 -3.85 -6.31
N LEU A 8 2.64 -4.31 -6.18
CA LEU A 8 1.96 -5.15 -7.18
C LEU A 8 0.46 -4.91 -7.16
N HIS A 9 -0.11 -4.71 -8.35
CA HIS A 9 -1.53 -4.51 -8.59
C HIS A 9 -2.13 -5.66 -9.38
N THR A 10 -3.29 -6.15 -8.94
CA THR A 10 -4.09 -7.13 -9.67
C THR A 10 -5.41 -6.50 -10.12
N ASP A 11 -6.27 -7.28 -10.76
CA ASP A 11 -7.64 -6.87 -11.14
C ASP A 11 -8.48 -6.37 -9.95
N PHE A 12 -8.10 -6.67 -8.70
CA PHE A 12 -8.73 -6.13 -7.48
C PHE A 12 -8.43 -4.64 -7.24
N SER A 13 -7.37 -4.08 -7.84
CA SER A 13 -7.12 -2.63 -7.80
C SER A 13 -8.22 -1.83 -8.48
N ASN A 14 -8.89 -2.42 -9.47
CA ASN A 14 -9.99 -1.80 -10.21
C ASN A 14 -11.25 -1.55 -9.35
N ALA A 15 -11.32 -2.09 -8.13
CA ALA A 15 -12.42 -1.81 -7.21
C ALA A 15 -12.37 -0.38 -6.63
N THR A 16 -11.24 0.29 -6.69
CA THR A 16 -11.02 1.61 -6.10
C THR A 16 -10.74 2.69 -7.14
N THR A 17 -10.15 2.31 -8.25
CA THR A 17 -9.78 3.22 -9.35
C THR A 17 -10.48 2.83 -10.66
N ASN A 18 -10.16 3.52 -11.75
CA ASN A 18 -10.45 3.06 -13.10
C ASN A 18 -9.68 1.75 -13.39
N ILE A 19 -9.93 1.14 -14.54
CA ILE A 19 -9.21 -0.08 -14.94
C ILE A 19 -7.71 0.21 -14.96
N ASP A 20 -6.98 -0.44 -14.05
CA ASP A 20 -5.56 -0.26 -13.84
C ASP A 20 -4.78 -1.55 -14.16
N SER A 21 -5.33 -2.70 -13.79
CA SER A 21 -4.72 -4.00 -14.05
C SER A 21 -5.77 -5.02 -14.49
N VAL A 22 -5.37 -5.93 -15.36
CA VAL A 22 -6.20 -7.08 -15.81
C VAL A 22 -5.63 -8.40 -15.30
N THR A 23 -4.44 -8.39 -14.73
CA THR A 23 -3.74 -9.60 -14.26
C THR A 23 -4.36 -10.10 -12.97
N LYS A 24 -4.66 -11.38 -12.91
CA LYS A 24 -5.23 -12.03 -11.72
C LYS A 24 -4.14 -12.40 -10.71
N PRO A 25 -4.48 -12.52 -9.41
CA PRO A 25 -3.52 -12.94 -8.40
C PRO A 25 -2.81 -14.26 -8.72
N ILE A 26 -3.52 -15.21 -9.32
CA ILE A 26 -2.95 -16.53 -9.64
C ILE A 26 -1.85 -16.41 -10.71
N ASP A 27 -2.03 -15.57 -11.71
CA ASP A 27 -1.05 -15.39 -12.80
C ASP A 27 0.29 -14.85 -12.25
N TYR A 28 0.23 -13.90 -11.31
CA TYR A 28 1.42 -13.38 -10.61
C TYR A 28 2.08 -14.43 -9.71
N ILE A 29 1.27 -15.26 -9.02
CA ILE A 29 1.77 -16.33 -8.15
C ILE A 29 2.51 -17.38 -8.97
N GLU A 30 1.94 -17.81 -10.09
CA GLU A 30 2.57 -18.77 -11.01
C GLU A 30 3.87 -18.18 -11.56
N ARG A 31 3.85 -16.91 -12.01
CA ARG A 31 5.05 -16.25 -12.51
C ARG A 31 6.13 -16.08 -11.44
N ALA A 32 5.77 -15.72 -10.24
CA ALA A 32 6.71 -15.61 -9.11
C ALA A 32 7.37 -16.96 -8.79
N LYS A 33 6.59 -18.04 -8.84
CA LYS A 33 7.10 -19.42 -8.67
C LYS A 33 8.08 -19.82 -9.79
N GLU A 34 7.73 -19.57 -11.06
CA GLU A 34 8.62 -19.81 -12.19
C GLU A 34 9.96 -19.08 -12.06
N LEU A 35 9.92 -17.84 -11.56
CA LEU A 35 11.11 -17.01 -11.32
C LEU A 35 11.88 -17.41 -10.04
N GLY A 36 11.40 -18.41 -9.29
CA GLY A 36 12.03 -18.88 -8.06
C GLY A 36 11.96 -17.90 -6.90
N MET A 37 10.99 -16.97 -6.90
CA MET A 37 10.72 -16.09 -5.77
C MET A 37 10.26 -16.88 -4.55
N LYS A 38 10.45 -16.34 -3.35
CA LYS A 38 10.05 -16.98 -2.08
C LYS A 38 8.87 -16.29 -1.39
N ALA A 39 8.55 -15.07 -1.83
CA ALA A 39 7.47 -14.28 -1.28
C ALA A 39 6.86 -13.38 -2.36
N LEU A 40 5.64 -12.91 -2.12
CA LEU A 40 4.94 -11.97 -2.97
C LEU A 40 4.05 -11.08 -2.10
N ALA A 41 4.09 -9.78 -2.33
CA ALA A 41 3.14 -8.83 -1.75
C ALA A 41 2.04 -8.50 -2.77
N PHE A 42 0.86 -8.19 -2.25
CA PHE A 42 -0.22 -7.58 -3.02
C PHE A 42 -0.55 -6.24 -2.39
N THR A 43 -0.51 -5.19 -3.18
CA THR A 43 -0.66 -3.79 -2.76
C THR A 43 -1.70 -3.09 -3.62
N GLU A 44 -2.92 -3.62 -3.60
CA GLU A 44 -4.03 -3.06 -4.36
C GLU A 44 -4.30 -1.60 -3.96
N HIS A 45 -4.83 -0.83 -4.87
CA HIS A 45 -5.23 0.55 -4.63
C HIS A 45 -6.31 0.66 -3.55
N GLY A 46 -5.93 1.14 -2.36
CA GLY A 46 -6.83 1.47 -1.26
C GLY A 46 -7.65 0.31 -0.68
N ASN A 47 -7.33 -0.94 -1.02
CA ASN A 47 -8.08 -2.09 -0.55
C ASN A 47 -7.21 -3.34 -0.34
N VAL A 48 -7.76 -4.29 0.41
CA VAL A 48 -7.16 -5.63 0.63
C VAL A 48 -8.15 -6.73 0.25
N LEU A 49 -8.94 -6.51 -0.78
CA LEU A 49 -9.96 -7.46 -1.21
C LEU A 49 -9.36 -8.85 -1.48
N SER A 50 -10.10 -9.87 -1.06
CA SER A 50 -9.71 -11.27 -1.22
C SER A 50 -8.35 -11.66 -0.61
N TRP A 51 -7.86 -10.93 0.40
CA TRP A 51 -6.53 -11.19 0.96
C TRP A 51 -6.37 -12.60 1.53
N LEU A 52 -7.40 -13.17 2.17
CA LEU A 52 -7.37 -14.57 2.64
C LEU A 52 -7.19 -15.56 1.49
N LYS A 53 -7.89 -15.34 0.36
CA LYS A 53 -7.76 -16.19 -0.82
C LYS A 53 -6.38 -16.04 -1.47
N LYS A 54 -5.85 -14.81 -1.56
CA LYS A 54 -4.49 -14.54 -2.05
C LYS A 54 -3.45 -15.24 -1.17
N LYS A 55 -3.60 -15.17 0.16
CA LYS A 55 -2.75 -15.87 1.12
C LYS A 55 -2.77 -17.38 0.89
N GLU A 56 -3.97 -17.98 0.84
CA GLU A 56 -4.14 -19.41 0.59
C GLU A 56 -3.48 -19.86 -0.72
N LEU A 57 -3.67 -19.09 -1.80
CA LEU A 57 -3.06 -19.36 -3.11
C LEU A 57 -1.53 -19.28 -3.06
N CYS A 58 -0.96 -18.28 -2.39
CA CYS A 58 0.48 -18.17 -2.19
C CYS A 58 1.03 -19.39 -1.45
N GLU A 59 0.43 -19.75 -0.31
CA GLU A 59 0.87 -20.87 0.53
C GLU A 59 0.80 -22.21 -0.22
N LYS A 60 -0.27 -22.47 -0.97
CA LYS A 60 -0.41 -23.66 -1.83
C LYS A 60 0.68 -23.74 -2.91
N ASN A 61 1.22 -22.62 -3.34
CA ASN A 61 2.30 -22.54 -4.33
C ASN A 61 3.70 -22.41 -3.72
N GLY A 62 3.84 -22.56 -2.39
CA GLY A 62 5.12 -22.48 -1.68
C GLY A 62 5.69 -21.06 -1.57
N LEU A 63 4.85 -20.04 -1.70
CA LEU A 63 5.21 -18.63 -1.55
C LEU A 63 4.73 -18.08 -0.20
N LYS A 64 5.55 -17.25 0.43
CA LYS A 64 5.10 -16.44 1.56
C LYS A 64 4.21 -15.30 1.04
N TYR A 65 3.00 -15.19 1.57
CA TYR A 65 2.13 -14.04 1.36
C TYR A 65 2.57 -12.88 2.25
N ILE A 66 2.72 -11.70 1.66
CA ILE A 66 2.94 -10.44 2.37
C ILE A 66 1.66 -9.61 2.26
N HIS A 67 1.05 -9.31 3.41
CA HIS A 67 -0.16 -8.50 3.47
C HIS A 67 0.19 -7.03 3.33
N GLY A 68 -0.31 -6.38 2.29
CA GLY A 68 -0.01 -4.99 1.98
C GLY A 68 -1.15 -4.29 1.25
N VAL A 69 -0.99 -2.98 1.10
CA VAL A 69 -1.91 -2.10 0.36
C VAL A 69 -1.13 -0.90 -0.17
N GLU A 70 -1.45 -0.39 -1.34
CA GLU A 70 -1.12 0.96 -1.74
C GLU A 70 -2.23 1.89 -1.26
N ALA A 71 -2.02 2.50 -0.10
CA ALA A 71 -2.96 3.40 0.55
C ALA A 71 -2.91 4.81 -0.06
N TYR A 72 -3.98 5.56 0.12
CA TYR A 72 -4.05 6.98 -0.23
C TYR A 72 -3.92 7.81 1.04
N ILE A 73 -2.84 8.55 1.17
CA ILE A 73 -2.59 9.42 2.31
C ILE A 73 -3.02 10.85 1.97
N THR A 74 -3.70 11.50 2.88
CA THR A 74 -4.09 12.91 2.79
C THR A 74 -3.53 13.69 3.98
N GLU A 75 -3.30 14.99 3.80
CA GLU A 75 -2.89 15.85 4.92
C GLU A 75 -3.95 15.89 6.03
N ARG A 76 -5.23 15.87 5.65
CA ARG A 76 -6.37 15.95 6.58
C ARG A 76 -7.66 15.44 5.93
N VAL A 77 -8.59 14.97 6.74
CA VAL A 77 -9.87 14.41 6.31
C VAL A 77 -11.09 15.24 6.71
N ASP A 78 -10.90 16.34 7.45
CA ASP A 78 -11.96 17.25 7.88
C ASP A 78 -12.45 18.20 6.78
N GLU A 79 -11.86 18.15 5.59
CA GLU A 79 -12.22 18.94 4.43
C GLU A 79 -12.36 18.08 3.16
N LYS A 80 -13.15 18.57 2.20
CA LYS A 80 -13.28 17.98 0.86
C LYS A 80 -12.09 18.36 -0.04
N VAL A 81 -10.90 17.96 0.36
CA VAL A 81 -9.66 18.17 -0.43
C VAL A 81 -9.37 16.91 -1.23
N LYS A 82 -8.98 17.06 -2.50
CA LYS A 82 -8.64 15.94 -3.40
C LYS A 82 -7.18 15.51 -3.32
N ASP A 83 -6.45 15.90 -2.28
CA ASP A 83 -5.11 15.39 -2.08
C ASP A 83 -5.18 13.88 -1.73
N SER A 84 -4.39 13.12 -2.40
CA SER A 84 -4.26 11.68 -2.14
C SER A 84 -2.90 11.23 -2.65
N TYR A 85 -1.98 10.96 -1.71
CA TYR A 85 -0.63 10.54 -2.01
C TYR A 85 -0.51 9.03 -1.82
N HIS A 86 0.05 8.33 -2.79
CA HIS A 86 0.27 6.90 -2.68
C HIS A 86 1.32 6.59 -1.60
N CYS A 87 1.08 5.52 -0.86
CA CYS A 87 1.96 5.03 0.19
C CYS A 87 1.73 3.52 0.35
N CYS A 88 2.75 2.70 0.19
CA CYS A 88 2.58 1.28 0.44
C CYS A 88 2.79 0.97 1.92
N LEU A 89 1.83 0.23 2.47
CA LEU A 89 1.82 -0.24 3.85
C LEU A 89 1.86 -1.76 3.88
N TYR A 90 2.69 -2.34 4.75
CA TYR A 90 2.81 -3.80 4.89
C TYR A 90 2.76 -4.22 6.35
N ALA A 91 2.07 -5.32 6.61
CA ALA A 91 2.02 -5.93 7.94
C ALA A 91 3.24 -6.82 8.18
N LYS A 92 3.99 -6.57 9.25
CA LYS A 92 5.11 -7.42 9.69
C LYS A 92 4.64 -8.76 10.29
N ASN A 93 3.47 -8.75 10.93
CA ASN A 93 2.90 -9.88 11.66
C ASN A 93 1.37 -9.79 11.69
N TYR A 94 0.72 -10.71 12.43
CA TYR A 94 -0.75 -10.75 12.48
C TYR A 94 -1.38 -9.52 13.18
N GLU A 95 -0.70 -8.92 14.17
CA GLU A 95 -1.16 -7.67 14.78
C GLU A 95 -1.15 -6.53 13.75
N GLY A 96 -0.11 -6.47 12.91
CA GLY A 96 -0.06 -5.54 11.77
C GLY A 96 -1.19 -5.78 10.75
N VAL A 97 -1.57 -7.04 10.48
CA VAL A 97 -2.73 -7.33 9.62
C VAL A 97 -4.02 -6.74 10.21
N LYS A 98 -4.25 -6.92 11.51
CA LYS A 98 -5.43 -6.36 12.19
C LYS A 98 -5.42 -4.83 12.16
N GLU A 99 -4.27 -4.23 12.44
CA GLU A 99 -4.07 -2.79 12.44
C GLU A 99 -4.33 -2.20 11.04
N LEU A 100 -3.71 -2.78 10.00
CA LEU A 100 -3.87 -2.35 8.62
C LEU A 100 -5.33 -2.47 8.13
N ASN A 101 -5.99 -3.57 8.44
CA ASN A 101 -7.40 -3.77 8.10
C ASN A 101 -8.32 -2.77 8.82
N LYS A 102 -8.03 -2.44 10.09
CA LYS A 102 -8.75 -1.41 10.84
C LYS A 102 -8.58 -0.03 10.23
N LEU A 103 -7.35 0.34 9.90
CA LEU A 103 -6.99 1.61 9.26
C LEU A 103 -7.72 1.77 7.92
N LEU A 104 -7.68 0.73 7.07
CA LEU A 104 -8.41 0.73 5.80
C LEU A 104 -9.93 0.78 5.99
N SER A 105 -10.48 0.09 6.97
CA SER A 105 -11.92 0.16 7.25
C SER A 105 -12.34 1.59 7.60
N GLY A 106 -11.51 2.32 8.37
CA GLY A 106 -11.71 3.74 8.67
C GLY A 106 -11.67 4.61 7.40
N ALA A 107 -10.74 4.32 6.48
CA ALA A 107 -10.58 5.07 5.23
C ALA A 107 -11.83 5.03 4.31
N TYR A 108 -12.70 4.03 4.46
CA TYR A 108 -13.96 3.93 3.73
C TYR A 108 -15.12 4.68 4.39
N ASN A 109 -14.90 5.33 5.53
CA ASN A 109 -15.94 6.12 6.18
C ASN A 109 -16.29 7.37 5.36
N ARG A 110 -17.58 7.56 5.11
CA ARG A 110 -18.11 8.68 4.29
C ARG A 110 -18.60 9.85 5.12
N SER A 111 -18.87 9.64 6.41
CA SER A 111 -19.45 10.65 7.28
C SER A 111 -18.45 11.71 7.73
N ASP A 112 -17.18 11.42 7.69
CA ASP A 112 -16.06 12.27 8.13
C ASP A 112 -15.04 12.58 7.03
N TYR A 113 -15.45 12.39 5.77
CA TYR A 113 -14.65 12.63 4.56
C TYR A 113 -13.38 11.79 4.41
N HIS A 114 -13.17 10.71 5.18
CA HIS A 114 -12.14 9.75 4.88
C HIS A 114 -12.30 9.21 3.46
N PHE A 115 -13.50 8.76 3.09
CA PHE A 115 -13.79 8.46 1.69
C PHE A 115 -14.21 9.72 0.94
N TYR A 116 -13.31 10.28 0.16
CA TYR A 116 -13.59 11.36 -0.78
C TYR A 116 -12.90 11.08 -2.12
N TYR A 117 -13.67 10.60 -3.11
CA TYR A 117 -13.26 9.97 -4.37
C TYR A 117 -12.56 8.62 -4.17
N VAL A 118 -11.63 8.52 -3.25
CA VAL A 118 -10.87 7.30 -2.88
C VAL A 118 -10.87 7.16 -1.35
N PRO A 119 -10.65 5.94 -0.82
CA PRO A 119 -10.50 5.74 0.63
C PRO A 119 -9.17 6.32 1.09
N ARG A 120 -9.21 7.32 1.97
CA ARG A 120 -8.02 8.06 2.42
C ARG A 120 -7.72 7.80 3.89
N ILE A 121 -6.43 7.80 4.20
CA ILE A 121 -5.88 7.76 5.55
C ILE A 121 -5.26 9.13 5.83
N ALA A 122 -5.61 9.77 6.94
CA ALA A 122 -4.97 11.02 7.33
C ALA A 122 -3.50 10.79 7.69
N MET A 123 -2.64 11.76 7.41
CA MET A 123 -1.22 11.68 7.81
C MET A 123 -1.04 11.46 9.31
N SER A 124 -1.92 12.04 10.15
CA SER A 124 -1.91 11.83 11.60
C SER A 124 -2.20 10.37 12.01
N GLU A 125 -3.03 9.66 11.24
CA GLU A 125 -3.31 8.24 11.46
C GLU A 125 -2.12 7.39 11.05
N LEU A 126 -1.47 7.71 9.91
CA LEU A 126 -0.23 7.07 9.51
C LEU A 126 0.88 7.27 10.55
N GLU A 127 1.03 8.49 11.08
CA GLU A 127 1.98 8.82 12.15
C GLU A 127 1.71 8.03 13.44
N SER A 128 0.48 7.60 13.67
CA SER A 128 0.04 6.84 14.85
C SER A 128 0.16 5.33 14.67
N THR A 129 0.58 4.84 13.50
CA THR A 129 0.76 3.40 13.28
C THR A 129 1.88 2.82 14.12
N SER A 130 1.70 1.58 14.56
CA SER A 130 2.69 0.86 15.37
C SER A 130 3.87 0.35 14.52
N ASP A 131 4.88 -0.17 15.22
CA ASP A 131 6.04 -0.83 14.59
C ASP A 131 5.69 -2.14 13.88
N ASN A 132 4.43 -2.58 13.94
CA ASN A 132 3.95 -3.72 13.16
C ASN A 132 3.65 -3.39 11.69
N ILE A 133 3.69 -2.10 11.32
CA ILE A 133 3.48 -1.62 9.96
C ILE A 133 4.79 -1.11 9.36
N ILE A 134 5.19 -1.68 8.23
CA ILE A 134 6.25 -1.15 7.36
C ILE A 134 5.61 -0.16 6.39
N VAL A 135 6.30 0.92 6.10
CA VAL A 135 5.84 2.01 5.22
C VAL A 135 6.87 2.23 4.11
N THR A 136 6.41 2.33 2.85
CA THR A 136 7.28 2.76 1.75
C THR A 136 6.72 3.99 1.04
N SER A 137 7.59 4.71 0.34
CA SER A 137 7.25 5.95 -0.37
C SER A 137 6.38 5.75 -1.62
N ALA A 138 6.11 4.50 -1.99
CA ALA A 138 5.39 4.10 -3.20
C ALA A 138 6.00 4.66 -4.50
N CYS A 139 5.16 5.04 -5.47
CA CYS A 139 5.51 5.43 -6.83
C CYS A 139 5.55 6.97 -7.01
N LEU A 140 5.60 7.44 -8.26
CA LEU A 140 5.49 8.88 -8.60
C LEU A 140 4.17 9.52 -8.12
N GLY A 141 3.12 8.72 -7.86
CA GLY A 141 1.88 9.16 -7.21
C GLY A 141 2.02 9.44 -5.73
N GLY A 142 3.15 9.12 -5.12
CA GLY A 142 3.44 9.35 -3.71
C GLY A 142 3.74 10.81 -3.37
N VAL A 143 3.91 11.09 -2.07
CA VAL A 143 4.11 12.45 -1.57
C VAL A 143 5.37 13.11 -2.15
N PHE A 144 6.45 12.37 -2.34
CA PHE A 144 7.70 12.92 -2.90
C PHE A 144 7.59 13.26 -4.38
N GLY A 145 6.68 12.63 -5.14
CA GLY A 145 6.47 12.91 -6.55
C GLY A 145 5.49 14.08 -6.80
N LYS A 146 4.43 14.19 -6.01
CA LYS A 146 3.37 15.17 -6.26
C LYS A 146 2.88 15.98 -5.06
N GLY A 147 3.46 15.76 -3.89
CA GLY A 147 3.10 16.50 -2.68
C GLY A 147 3.60 17.94 -2.67
N THR A 148 2.93 18.81 -1.90
CA THR A 148 3.47 20.13 -1.59
C THR A 148 4.75 20.00 -0.77
N GLN A 149 5.61 21.03 -0.79
CA GLN A 149 6.85 21.03 0.03
C GLN A 149 6.54 20.72 1.50
N LYS A 150 5.48 21.31 2.05
CA LYS A 150 5.05 21.06 3.43
C LYS A 150 4.70 19.59 3.67
N ALA A 151 3.98 18.95 2.74
CA ALA A 151 3.64 17.53 2.83
C ALA A 151 4.91 16.66 2.75
N GLN A 152 5.80 16.98 1.82
CA GLN A 152 7.08 16.28 1.66
C GLN A 152 7.94 16.38 2.94
N ASP A 153 8.08 17.57 3.53
CA ASP A 153 8.85 17.78 4.76
C ASP A 153 8.25 17.00 5.94
N ARG A 154 6.93 16.99 6.07
CA ARG A 154 6.23 16.22 7.11
C ARG A 154 6.47 14.71 6.95
N TYR A 155 6.35 14.22 5.71
CA TYR A 155 6.57 12.82 5.38
C TYR A 155 8.02 12.40 5.62
N LEU A 156 8.97 13.23 5.19
CA LEU A 156 10.40 12.98 5.41
C LEU A 156 10.74 12.91 6.90
N ASN A 157 10.20 13.84 7.71
CA ASN A 157 10.37 13.82 9.15
C ASN A 157 9.79 12.53 9.79
N PHE A 158 8.63 12.06 9.33
CA PHE A 158 8.06 10.79 9.76
C PHE A 158 8.99 9.61 9.40
N PHE A 159 9.52 9.56 8.18
CA PHE A 159 10.45 8.53 7.73
C PHE A 159 11.75 8.52 8.55
N ILE A 160 12.33 9.68 8.80
CA ILE A 160 13.56 9.80 9.61
C ILE A 160 13.32 9.30 11.04
N LYS A 161 12.20 9.67 11.66
CA LYS A 161 11.84 9.22 13.02
C LYS A 161 11.57 7.72 13.11
N ASN A 162 11.14 7.10 12.00
CA ASN A 162 10.75 5.69 11.93
C ASN A 162 11.63 4.90 10.95
N LYS A 163 12.92 5.21 10.87
CA LYS A 163 13.88 4.64 9.91
C LYS A 163 13.97 3.10 9.93
N ASP A 164 13.59 2.47 11.03
CA ASP A 164 13.64 1.01 11.18
C ASP A 164 12.43 0.30 10.54
N ARG A 165 11.43 1.07 10.08
CA ARG A 165 10.22 0.57 9.41
C ARG A 165 9.76 1.38 8.20
N CYS A 166 10.46 2.46 7.86
CA CYS A 166 10.15 3.30 6.70
C CYS A 166 11.27 3.20 5.66
N TYR A 167 10.89 3.02 4.40
CA TYR A 167 11.84 2.81 3.30
C TYR A 167 11.44 3.65 2.09
N LEU A 168 12.43 4.20 1.39
CA LEU A 168 12.23 4.83 0.09
C LEU A 168 12.16 3.73 -0.98
N GLU A 169 11.13 3.77 -1.79
CA GLU A 169 10.96 2.88 -2.94
C GLU A 169 11.60 3.53 -4.17
N ILE A 170 12.42 2.76 -4.87
CA ILE A 170 13.04 3.17 -6.11
C ILE A 170 12.42 2.36 -7.23
N GLN A 171 11.78 3.05 -8.17
CA GLN A 171 11.21 2.45 -9.37
C GLN A 171 11.95 2.99 -10.59
N HIS A 172 12.43 2.07 -11.44
CA HIS A 172 13.06 2.47 -12.69
C HIS A 172 11.97 2.72 -13.75
N HIS A 173 11.76 3.98 -14.06
CA HIS A 173 10.91 4.38 -15.16
C HIS A 173 11.78 4.92 -16.31
N ASN A 174 11.53 4.47 -17.55
CA ASN A 174 12.14 5.04 -18.75
C ASN A 174 11.36 6.30 -19.15
N VAL A 175 11.31 7.27 -18.25
CA VAL A 175 10.74 8.60 -18.51
C VAL A 175 11.89 9.60 -18.45
N ASP A 176 12.07 10.34 -19.55
CA ASP A 176 12.99 11.47 -19.65
C ASP A 176 12.43 12.71 -18.94
#